data_fcb98c36f17b8407274409cc11db543c
#
_entry.id   fcb98c36f17b8407274409cc11db543c
#
_cell.length_a   1.000
_cell.length_b   1.000
_cell.length_c   1.000
_cell.angle_alpha   90.00
_cell.angle_beta   90.00
_cell.angle_gamma   90.00
#
_symmetry.space_group_name_H-M   'P 1'
#
loop_
_entity.id
_entity.type
_entity.pdbx_description
1 polymer ?
#
loop_
_entity_poly.entity_id
_entity_poly.type
_entity_poly.pdbx_seq_one_letter_code
_entity_poly.pdbx_strand_id
1 'polypeptide(L)'
;MYLTHTLVLAAVPAVSAFIGTTQVGWVIANRGPVMLTVDSALWMTLMSYISMLAGVAVMAAFIHWMARTYDAQPSMARCVAFATYTATPLFIGGLAALYPHLWLGMLVGTAAICYTVYLLYVGLPTFMSIDPDEGFLFSSSVLAVGLVVLVAIMASTVIVWGLGVGPVYIN
;
A
#
# COMPACT_ATOMS: atom_id res chain seq x y z
N MET A 1 -18.35 -5.03 -7.44
CA MET A 1 -17.26 -5.70 -8.18
C MET A 1 -15.88 -5.10 -7.86
N TYR A 2 -15.65 -3.78 -7.94
CA TYR A 2 -14.33 -3.17 -7.66
C TYR A 2 -13.87 -3.32 -6.21
N LEU A 3 -14.75 -3.18 -5.24
CA LEU A 3 -14.44 -3.36 -3.81
C LEU A 3 -13.96 -4.78 -3.50
N THR A 4 -14.55 -5.78 -4.11
CA THR A 4 -14.14 -7.19 -3.93
C THR A 4 -12.71 -7.40 -4.43
N HIS A 5 -12.36 -6.76 -5.55
CA HIS A 5 -11.01 -6.83 -6.11
C HIS A 5 -9.97 -6.17 -5.17
N THR A 6 -10.30 -5.01 -4.61
CA THR A 6 -9.44 -4.33 -3.63
C THR A 6 -9.23 -5.18 -2.38
N LEU A 7 -10.31 -5.78 -1.84
CA LEU A 7 -10.24 -6.63 -0.65
C LEU A 7 -9.32 -7.85 -0.87
N VAL A 8 -9.47 -8.52 -2.01
CA VAL A 8 -8.65 -9.69 -2.34
C VAL A 8 -7.18 -9.30 -2.54
N LEU A 9 -6.91 -8.22 -3.29
CA LEU A 9 -5.54 -7.77 -3.54
C LEU A 9 -4.83 -7.31 -2.28
N ALA A 10 -5.50 -6.57 -1.40
CA ALA A 10 -4.92 -6.14 -0.13
C ALA A 10 -4.66 -7.30 0.84
N ALA A 11 -5.34 -8.43 0.69
CA ALA A 11 -5.08 -9.63 1.48
C ALA A 11 -3.73 -10.29 1.12
N VAL A 12 -3.26 -10.12 -0.13
CA VAL A 12 -2.00 -10.74 -0.59
C VAL A 12 -0.80 -10.33 0.27
N PRO A 13 -0.45 -9.04 0.43
CA PRO A 13 0.65 -8.63 1.28
C PRO A 13 0.43 -8.97 2.76
N ALA A 14 -0.81 -8.86 3.24
CA ALA A 14 -1.14 -9.15 4.63
C ALA A 14 -0.89 -10.63 4.98
N VAL A 15 -1.40 -11.55 4.17
CA VAL A 15 -1.18 -13.00 4.35
C VAL A 15 0.29 -13.36 4.15
N SER A 16 0.95 -12.78 3.16
CA SER A 16 2.38 -13.00 2.91
C SER A 16 3.24 -12.57 4.09
N ALA A 17 2.94 -11.40 4.69
CA ALA A 17 3.64 -10.91 5.87
C ALA A 17 3.39 -11.81 7.09
N PHE A 18 2.15 -12.29 7.29
CA PHE A 18 1.84 -13.24 8.36
C PHE A 18 2.67 -14.52 8.24
N ILE A 19 2.67 -15.15 7.07
CA ILE A 19 3.43 -16.38 6.84
C ILE A 19 4.94 -16.12 6.98
N GLY A 20 5.45 -15.06 6.36
CA GLY A 20 6.86 -14.71 6.40
C GLY A 20 7.36 -14.45 7.81
N THR A 21 6.61 -13.73 8.63
CA THR A 21 7.03 -13.37 10.00
C THR A 21 6.87 -14.50 11.02
N THR A 22 5.95 -15.44 10.79
CA THR A 22 5.69 -16.57 11.71
C THR A 22 6.42 -17.84 11.33
N GLN A 23 6.68 -18.08 10.04
CA GLN A 23 7.26 -19.35 9.56
C GLN A 23 8.72 -19.21 9.11
N VAL A 24 9.09 -18.08 8.52
CA VAL A 24 10.43 -17.85 7.97
C VAL A 24 11.28 -17.03 8.95
N GLY A 25 10.70 -15.99 9.51
CA GLY A 25 11.38 -15.04 10.41
C GLY A 25 12.15 -13.95 9.66
N TRP A 26 12.33 -12.81 10.32
CA TRP A 26 13.12 -11.69 9.82
C TRP A 26 14.61 -11.99 9.91
N VAL A 27 15.31 -11.91 8.81
CA VAL A 27 16.76 -11.96 8.78
C VAL A 27 17.33 -10.55 8.72
N ILE A 28 17.87 -10.09 9.84
CA ILE A 28 18.52 -8.78 9.97
C ILE A 28 20.03 -9.02 10.13
N ALA A 29 20.79 -8.70 9.10
CA ALA A 29 22.24 -8.87 9.05
C ALA A 29 22.67 -10.34 9.36
N ASN A 30 23.73 -10.52 10.16
CA ASN A 30 24.29 -11.85 10.48
C ASN A 30 23.66 -12.50 11.74
N ARG A 31 22.50 -12.05 12.16
CA ARG A 31 21.74 -12.67 13.26
C ARG A 31 20.78 -13.71 12.71
N GLY A 32 20.51 -14.76 13.48
CA GLY A 32 19.53 -15.78 13.10
C GLY A 32 18.13 -15.20 12.85
N PRO A 33 17.24 -15.95 12.21
CA PRO A 33 15.89 -15.50 11.92
C PRO A 33 15.12 -15.20 13.22
N VAL A 34 14.52 -14.02 13.29
CA VAL A 34 13.68 -13.58 14.42
C VAL A 34 12.23 -13.77 14.03
N MET A 35 11.51 -14.62 14.75
CA MET A 35 10.10 -14.91 14.49
C MET A 35 9.19 -14.15 15.45
N LEU A 36 7.99 -13.83 14.99
CA LEU A 36 6.93 -13.22 15.79
C LEU A 36 6.04 -14.30 16.41
N THR A 37 5.48 -14.00 17.58
CA THR A 37 4.40 -14.82 18.14
C THR A 37 3.18 -14.74 17.22
N VAL A 38 2.40 -15.83 17.15
CA VAL A 38 1.21 -15.90 16.28
C VAL A 38 0.20 -14.79 16.61
N ASP A 39 -0.03 -14.52 17.88
CA ASP A 39 -0.96 -13.49 18.33
C ASP A 39 -0.53 -12.09 17.89
N SER A 40 0.76 -11.77 18.06
CA SER A 40 1.32 -10.49 17.61
C SER A 40 1.25 -10.36 16.09
N ALA A 41 1.61 -11.42 15.36
CA ALA A 41 1.55 -11.45 13.90
C ALA A 41 0.13 -11.27 13.37
N LEU A 42 -0.89 -11.87 14.00
CA LEU A 42 -2.30 -11.70 13.63
C LEU A 42 -2.75 -10.24 13.78
N TRP A 43 -2.47 -9.62 14.92
CA TRP A 43 -2.81 -8.21 15.14
C TRP A 43 -2.14 -7.29 14.13
N MET A 44 -0.85 -7.48 13.89
CA MET A 44 -0.10 -6.67 12.91
C MET A 44 -0.63 -6.86 11.49
N THR A 45 -0.97 -8.10 11.12
CA THR A 45 -1.58 -8.42 9.83
C THR A 45 -2.93 -7.74 9.65
N LEU A 46 -3.79 -7.81 10.67
CA LEU A 46 -5.11 -7.18 10.64
C LEU A 46 -4.99 -5.66 10.52
N MET A 47 -4.13 -5.04 11.33
CA MET A 47 -3.90 -3.59 11.29
C MET A 47 -3.34 -3.14 9.94
N SER A 48 -2.37 -3.87 9.38
CA SER A 48 -1.80 -3.56 8.07
C SER A 48 -2.84 -3.70 6.95
N TYR A 49 -3.68 -4.74 6.98
CA TYR A 49 -4.77 -4.93 6.03
C TYR A 49 -5.77 -3.77 6.05
N ILE A 50 -6.23 -3.39 7.25
CA ILE A 50 -7.14 -2.24 7.42
C ILE A 50 -6.48 -0.95 6.93
N SER A 51 -5.20 -0.73 7.25
CA SER A 51 -4.45 0.46 6.81
C SER A 51 -4.32 0.53 5.29
N MET A 52 -4.10 -0.59 4.61
CA MET A 52 -4.05 -0.65 3.14
C MET A 52 -5.40 -0.30 2.52
N LEU A 53 -6.50 -0.82 3.06
CA LEU A 53 -7.85 -0.49 2.60
C LEU A 53 -8.18 0.99 2.85
N ALA A 54 -7.82 1.51 4.02
CA ALA A 54 -7.98 2.93 4.34
C ALA A 54 -7.16 3.81 3.38
N GLY A 55 -5.92 3.42 3.08
CA GLY A 55 -5.07 4.11 2.12
C GLY A 55 -5.70 4.21 0.73
N VAL A 56 -6.22 3.10 0.20
CA VAL A 56 -6.94 3.10 -1.10
C VAL A 56 -8.19 3.98 -1.04
N ALA A 57 -8.95 3.93 0.04
CA ALA A 57 -10.15 4.74 0.20
C ALA A 57 -9.83 6.24 0.25
N VAL A 58 -8.79 6.65 1.00
CA VAL A 58 -8.32 8.04 1.06
C VAL A 58 -7.85 8.51 -0.32
N MET A 59 -7.07 7.70 -1.03
CA MET A 59 -6.61 8.03 -2.37
C MET A 59 -7.77 8.17 -3.36
N ALA A 60 -8.74 7.27 -3.33
CA ALA A 60 -9.93 7.35 -4.18
C ALA A 60 -10.76 8.61 -3.87
N ALA A 61 -10.93 8.95 -2.60
CA ALA A 61 -11.63 10.16 -2.17
C ALA A 61 -10.89 11.43 -2.63
N PHE A 62 -9.58 11.46 -2.50
CA PHE A 62 -8.76 12.58 -2.96
C PHE A 62 -8.84 12.76 -4.49
N ILE A 63 -8.70 11.67 -5.24
CA ILE A 63 -8.83 11.68 -6.71
C ILE A 63 -10.22 12.19 -7.11
N HIS A 64 -11.27 11.71 -6.45
CA HIS A 64 -12.63 12.16 -6.71
C HIS A 64 -12.83 13.65 -6.41
N TRP A 65 -12.27 14.14 -5.31
CA TRP A 65 -12.33 15.55 -4.93
C TRP A 65 -11.54 16.43 -5.90
N MET A 66 -10.31 16.03 -6.23
CA MET A 66 -9.41 16.79 -7.09
C MET A 66 -9.87 16.81 -8.55
N ALA A 67 -10.54 15.77 -9.03
CA ALA A 67 -11.04 15.68 -10.41
C ALA A 67 -11.95 16.88 -10.78
N ARG A 68 -12.67 17.42 -9.81
CA ARG A 68 -13.54 18.61 -10.03
C ARG A 68 -12.75 19.86 -10.40
N THR A 69 -11.51 19.96 -9.99
CA THR A 69 -10.63 21.10 -10.32
C THR A 69 -10.24 21.08 -11.79
N TYR A 70 -10.32 19.92 -12.43
CA TYR A 70 -9.99 19.68 -13.85
C TYR A 70 -11.26 19.40 -14.68
N ASP A 71 -12.41 19.90 -14.27
CA ASP A 71 -13.73 19.70 -14.92
C ASP A 71 -14.09 18.23 -15.20
N ALA A 72 -13.39 17.29 -14.56
CA ALA A 72 -13.70 15.87 -14.64
C ALA A 72 -14.66 15.47 -13.52
N GLN A 73 -15.68 14.68 -13.85
CA GLN A 73 -16.70 14.21 -12.90
C GLN A 73 -16.75 12.65 -12.85
N PRO A 74 -15.66 11.98 -12.48
CA PRO A 74 -15.70 10.54 -12.35
C PRO A 74 -16.59 10.12 -11.18
N SER A 75 -17.28 8.98 -11.30
CA SER A 75 -17.98 8.41 -10.16
C SER A 75 -16.97 7.95 -9.10
N MET A 76 -17.37 7.94 -7.81
CA MET A 76 -16.53 7.42 -6.73
C MET A 76 -16.07 5.97 -7.00
N ALA A 77 -16.94 5.14 -7.56
CA ALA A 77 -16.60 3.76 -7.94
C ALA A 77 -15.47 3.69 -8.97
N ARG A 78 -15.44 4.63 -9.90
CA ARG A 78 -14.37 4.79 -10.89
C ARG A 78 -13.05 5.20 -10.22
N CYS A 79 -13.09 6.13 -9.27
CA CYS A 79 -11.92 6.55 -8.51
C CYS A 79 -11.35 5.41 -7.64
N VAL A 80 -12.22 4.62 -6.99
CA VAL A 80 -11.80 3.43 -6.25
C VAL A 80 -11.15 2.40 -7.17
N ALA A 81 -11.73 2.15 -8.34
CA ALA A 81 -11.15 1.25 -9.32
C ALA A 81 -9.76 1.73 -9.75
N PHE A 82 -9.61 2.99 -10.10
CA PHE A 82 -8.33 3.56 -10.50
C PHE A 82 -7.27 3.46 -9.39
N ALA A 83 -7.61 3.87 -8.16
CA ALA A 83 -6.72 3.78 -7.01
C ALA A 83 -6.28 2.33 -6.76
N THR A 84 -7.20 1.35 -6.87
CA THR A 84 -6.88 -0.07 -6.70
C THR A 84 -5.95 -0.58 -7.79
N TYR A 85 -6.24 -0.29 -9.06
CA TYR A 85 -5.40 -0.73 -10.17
C TYR A 85 -4.00 -0.12 -10.10
N THR A 86 -3.90 1.16 -9.75
CA THR A 86 -2.62 1.84 -9.57
C THR A 86 -1.83 1.27 -8.39
N ALA A 87 -2.49 0.83 -7.32
CA ALA A 87 -1.86 0.19 -6.17
C ALA A 87 -1.54 -1.31 -6.38
N THR A 88 -2.03 -1.93 -7.45
CA THR A 88 -1.83 -3.37 -7.72
C THR A 88 -0.36 -3.81 -7.67
N PRO A 89 0.62 -3.08 -8.25
CA PRO A 89 2.02 -3.46 -8.15
C PRO A 89 2.53 -3.50 -6.71
N LEU A 90 2.07 -2.59 -5.85
CA LEU A 90 2.42 -2.57 -4.44
C LEU A 90 1.86 -3.81 -3.70
N PHE A 91 0.62 -4.19 -4.00
CA PHE A 91 0.01 -5.38 -3.41
C PHE A 91 0.70 -6.66 -3.86
N ILE A 92 1.02 -6.78 -5.16
CA ILE A 92 1.76 -7.94 -5.69
C ILE A 92 3.18 -7.95 -5.14
N GLY A 93 3.84 -6.79 -5.07
CA GLY A 93 5.17 -6.64 -4.47
C GLY A 93 5.22 -7.10 -3.01
N GLY A 94 4.09 -7.04 -2.30
CA GLY A 94 3.93 -7.57 -0.95
C GLY A 94 4.14 -9.07 -0.82
N LEU A 95 4.14 -9.85 -1.92
CA LEU A 95 4.56 -11.27 -1.91
C LEU A 95 6.01 -11.44 -1.45
N ALA A 96 6.86 -10.42 -1.60
CA ALA A 96 8.22 -10.44 -1.07
C ALA A 96 8.28 -10.61 0.45
N ALA A 97 7.19 -10.27 1.16
CA ALA A 97 7.08 -10.47 2.60
C ALA A 97 7.01 -11.96 3.02
N LEU A 98 6.80 -12.91 2.09
CA LEU A 98 6.96 -14.34 2.34
C LEU A 98 8.40 -14.71 2.74
N TYR A 99 9.36 -13.97 2.19
CA TYR A 99 10.79 -14.11 2.54
C TYR A 99 11.27 -12.75 3.07
N PRO A 100 11.15 -12.50 4.38
CA PRO A 100 11.38 -11.17 4.95
C PRO A 100 12.87 -10.84 5.05
N HIS A 101 13.51 -10.74 3.90
CA HIS A 101 14.87 -10.26 3.71
C HIS A 101 14.85 -8.79 3.35
N LEU A 102 15.59 -7.99 4.10
CA LEU A 102 15.62 -6.53 3.90
C LEU A 102 15.91 -6.15 2.45
N TRP A 103 16.92 -6.76 1.84
CA TRP A 103 17.34 -6.47 0.46
C TRP A 103 16.27 -6.83 -0.58
N LEU A 104 15.61 -7.97 -0.40
CA LEU A 104 14.52 -8.39 -1.27
C LEU A 104 13.35 -7.41 -1.19
N GLY A 105 12.96 -7.06 0.03
CA GLY A 105 11.89 -6.08 0.28
C GLY A 105 12.20 -4.70 -0.34
N MET A 106 13.42 -4.22 -0.19
CA MET A 106 13.85 -2.95 -0.79
C MET A 106 13.82 -3.00 -2.32
N LEU A 107 14.35 -4.07 -2.93
CA LEU A 107 14.39 -4.22 -4.40
C LEU A 107 12.97 -4.28 -4.99
N VAL A 108 12.15 -5.21 -4.48
CA VAL A 108 10.78 -5.42 -4.97
C VAL A 108 9.91 -4.21 -4.66
N GLY A 109 10.04 -3.62 -3.46
CA GLY A 109 9.32 -2.43 -3.06
C GLY A 109 9.64 -1.24 -3.96
N THR A 110 10.92 -0.98 -4.26
CA THR A 110 11.33 0.10 -5.17
C THR A 110 10.77 -0.13 -6.58
N ALA A 111 10.88 -1.34 -7.12
CA ALA A 111 10.31 -1.66 -8.43
C ALA A 111 8.79 -1.46 -8.46
N ALA A 112 8.08 -1.90 -7.42
CA ALA A 112 6.64 -1.72 -7.30
C ALA A 112 6.25 -0.24 -7.21
N ILE A 113 6.98 0.58 -6.45
CA ILE A 113 6.75 2.02 -6.36
C ILE A 113 6.97 2.69 -7.72
N CYS A 114 8.09 2.41 -8.38
CA CYS A 114 8.38 2.98 -9.71
C CYS A 114 7.27 2.65 -10.72
N TYR A 115 6.79 1.40 -10.71
CA TYR A 115 5.73 1.00 -11.62
C TYR A 115 4.37 1.61 -11.24
N THR A 116 4.08 1.76 -9.96
CA THR A 116 2.89 2.48 -9.47
C THR A 116 2.90 3.95 -9.93
N VAL A 117 4.04 4.62 -9.81
CA VAL A 117 4.21 6.00 -10.28
C VAL A 117 4.00 6.08 -11.80
N TYR A 118 4.58 5.17 -12.56
CA TYR A 118 4.36 5.08 -14.01
C TYR A 118 2.87 4.93 -14.35
N LEU A 119 2.16 3.98 -13.70
CA LEU A 119 0.73 3.78 -13.92
C LEU A 119 -0.09 5.00 -13.56
N LEU A 120 0.31 5.74 -12.52
CA LEU A 120 -0.35 6.96 -12.12
C LEU A 120 -0.25 8.04 -13.21
N TYR A 121 0.95 8.32 -13.70
CA TYR A 121 1.17 9.39 -14.69
C TYR A 121 0.60 9.07 -16.07
N VAL A 122 0.64 7.81 -16.49
CA VAL A 122 0.07 7.38 -17.78
C VAL A 122 -1.44 7.14 -17.69
N GLY A 123 -1.87 6.56 -16.59
CA GLY A 123 -3.26 6.12 -16.43
C GLY A 123 -4.23 7.26 -16.08
N LEU A 124 -3.82 8.21 -15.24
CA LEU A 124 -4.75 9.23 -14.73
C LEU A 124 -5.29 10.14 -15.82
N PRO A 125 -4.48 10.72 -16.73
CA PRO A 125 -5.01 11.56 -17.82
C PRO A 125 -5.98 10.78 -18.72
N THR A 126 -5.57 9.55 -19.09
CA THR A 126 -6.39 8.68 -19.95
C THR A 126 -7.68 8.26 -19.27
N PHE A 127 -7.62 7.91 -17.98
CA PHE A 127 -8.77 7.42 -17.22
C PHE A 127 -9.77 8.52 -16.90
N MET A 128 -9.28 9.74 -16.69
CA MET A 128 -10.11 10.93 -16.40
C MET A 128 -10.52 11.68 -17.66
N SER A 129 -9.93 11.35 -18.82
CA SER A 129 -10.18 12.03 -20.11
C SER A 129 -9.88 13.54 -20.05
N ILE A 130 -8.76 13.90 -19.44
CA ILE A 130 -8.24 15.26 -19.32
C ILE A 130 -7.00 15.45 -20.19
N ASP A 131 -6.65 16.71 -20.44
CA ASP A 131 -5.45 17.05 -21.21
C ASP A 131 -4.18 16.50 -20.53
N PRO A 132 -3.17 16.01 -21.28
CA PRO A 132 -1.93 15.47 -20.71
C PRO A 132 -1.17 16.44 -19.80
N ASP A 133 -1.16 17.74 -20.09
CA ASP A 133 -0.47 18.75 -19.27
C ASP A 133 -1.17 18.94 -17.92
N GLU A 134 -2.49 19.00 -17.90
CA GLU A 134 -3.29 19.01 -16.68
C GLU A 134 -3.18 17.69 -15.92
N GLY A 135 -3.15 16.59 -16.66
CA GLY A 135 -2.95 15.24 -16.12
C GLY A 135 -1.63 15.08 -15.37
N PHE A 136 -0.55 15.73 -15.83
CA PHE A 136 0.71 15.73 -15.13
C PHE A 136 0.61 16.41 -13.75
N LEU A 137 0.00 17.58 -13.68
CA LEU A 137 -0.21 18.30 -12.42
C LEU A 137 -1.11 17.52 -11.46
N PHE A 138 -2.18 16.94 -11.98
CA PHE A 138 -3.07 16.11 -11.20
C PHE A 138 -2.36 14.86 -10.64
N SER A 139 -1.62 14.14 -11.48
CA SER A 139 -0.85 12.97 -11.07
C SER A 139 0.19 13.30 -9.99
N SER A 140 0.86 14.44 -10.13
CA SER A 140 1.84 14.93 -9.15
C SER A 140 1.18 15.22 -7.80
N SER A 141 -0.01 15.81 -7.81
CA SER A 141 -0.79 16.07 -6.59
C SER A 141 -1.24 14.77 -5.92
N VAL A 142 -1.71 13.79 -6.71
CA VAL A 142 -2.10 12.45 -6.22
C VAL A 142 -0.89 11.72 -5.65
N LEU A 143 0.27 11.80 -6.30
CA LEU A 143 1.52 11.21 -5.79
C LEU A 143 1.94 11.85 -4.47
N ALA A 144 1.90 13.17 -4.37
CA ALA A 144 2.26 13.89 -3.14
C ALA A 144 1.37 13.47 -1.96
N VAL A 145 0.05 13.39 -2.17
CA VAL A 145 -0.89 12.92 -1.15
C VAL A 145 -0.66 11.44 -0.83
N GLY A 146 -0.37 10.60 -1.82
CA GLY A 146 -0.01 9.20 -1.62
C GLY A 146 1.21 9.03 -0.71
N LEU A 147 2.25 9.86 -0.89
CA LEU A 147 3.42 9.87 -0.01
C LEU A 147 3.06 10.31 1.43
N VAL A 148 2.22 11.33 1.57
CA VAL A 148 1.75 11.77 2.90
C VAL A 148 0.96 10.66 3.59
N VAL A 149 0.07 9.97 2.88
CA VAL A 149 -0.71 8.84 3.40
C VAL A 149 0.23 7.70 3.82
N LEU A 150 1.23 7.37 3.01
CA LEU A 150 2.24 6.37 3.34
C LEU A 150 2.98 6.70 4.64
N VAL A 151 3.49 7.94 4.75
CA VAL A 151 4.19 8.42 5.96
C VAL A 151 3.27 8.41 7.17
N ALA A 152 2.01 8.82 7.01
CA ALA A 152 1.02 8.80 8.09
C ALA A 152 0.75 7.37 8.60
N ILE A 153 0.63 6.39 7.70
CA ILE A 153 0.47 4.97 8.07
C ILE A 153 1.71 4.47 8.82
N MET A 154 2.92 4.79 8.34
CA MET A 154 4.17 4.41 9.02
C MET A 154 4.27 5.05 10.40
N ALA A 155 3.99 6.34 10.53
CA ALA A 155 4.00 7.04 11.80
C ALA A 155 2.96 6.47 12.78
N SER A 156 1.75 6.18 12.30
CA SER A 156 0.70 5.55 13.12
C SER A 156 1.12 4.18 13.63
N THR A 157 1.82 3.39 12.82
CA THR A 157 2.35 2.08 13.23
C THR A 157 3.36 2.23 14.37
N VAL A 158 4.30 3.18 14.27
CA VAL A 158 5.30 3.45 15.32
C VAL A 158 4.62 3.92 16.61
N ILE A 159 3.62 4.80 16.52
CA ILE A 159 2.86 5.27 17.67
C ILE A 159 2.15 4.11 18.38
N VAL A 160 1.47 3.26 17.64
CA VAL A 160 0.76 2.07 18.19
C VAL A 160 1.73 1.13 18.87
N TRP A 161 2.93 0.94 18.34
CA TRP A 161 3.99 0.15 18.98
C TRP A 161 4.47 0.81 20.28
N GLY A 162 4.61 2.12 20.30
CA GLY A 162 4.95 2.89 21.50
C GLY A 162 3.90 2.81 22.62
N LEU A 163 2.64 2.52 22.28
CA LEU A 163 1.55 2.29 23.23
C LEU A 163 1.50 0.85 23.78
N GLY A 164 2.46 0.00 23.43
CA GLY A 164 2.57 -1.37 23.93
C GLY A 164 1.92 -2.45 23.04
N VAL A 165 1.35 -2.07 21.90
CA VAL A 165 0.81 -3.01 20.89
C VAL A 165 1.88 -3.24 19.81
N GLY A 166 3.06 -3.68 20.22
CA GLY A 166 4.20 -3.89 19.36
C GLY A 166 4.47 -5.36 19.05
N PRO A 167 5.49 -5.62 18.22
CA PRO A 167 5.90 -6.99 17.89
C PRO A 167 6.45 -7.73 19.12
N VAL A 168 5.92 -8.90 19.39
CA VAL A 168 6.42 -9.81 20.42
C VAL A 168 7.15 -10.95 19.72
N TYR A 169 8.42 -11.13 20.07
CA TYR A 169 9.30 -12.10 19.42
C TYR A 169 9.34 -13.42 20.21
N ILE A 170 9.52 -14.52 19.48
CA ILE A 170 9.80 -15.84 20.05
C ILE A 170 11.33 -15.90 20.24
N ASN A 171 11.78 -16.10 21.48
CA ASN A 171 13.20 -16.32 21.82
C ASN A 171 13.56 -17.78 21.62
#